data_7377ee5b959f08504c1406e94b49758b
#
_entry.id   7377ee5b959f08504c1406e94b49758b
#
_cell.length_a   1.000
_cell.length_b   1.000
_cell.length_c   1.000
_cell.angle_alpha   90.00
_cell.angle_beta   90.00
_cell.angle_gamma   90.00
#
_symmetry.space_group_name_H-M   'P 1'
#
loop_
_entity.id
_entity.type
_entity.pdbx_description
1 polymer ?
#
loop_
_entity_poly.entity_id
_entity_poly.type
_entity_poly.pdbx_seq_one_letter_code
_entity_poly.pdbx_strand_id
1 'polypeptide(L)'
;MKKVAIHSLGCKVNSYEAESMEIMLRDEGYEIVPFSEDVQADIYIINTCSVTNIADRKSRQMLHKAKKMNPEAVVVAAGCYVQADPDGVKKDECVDIILGNNMKISIVEALNDYFGGADKTSYLVDINDKYQEYESLKINQTGEHTRAYIKIQDGCNQFCSYCIIPYVRGRVRSRKPEDIVNEVKTLAATGVKEVVLTGIHISSYGTDLENISLIELIEAIHEIEGIKRIRLGSLEPRIITEEFAKRIAGLEKICPHFHLSLQSGCDKTLKAMNRKYNTEEYYEGCVKLREVFDNPAITTDVIVGFPGETEEDFLETRKFLEKVHFYEMHIFKYSRRKGTVADKMKEQVADTVKSERSAVLLALEKAQSLEYRKMYIGKRLEVLIEELTEIDGRSYYTGYTKNYIRVAIAADEFKDNPVNDIYECMADKLICDGVTILARYN
;
A
#
# COMPACT_ATOMS: atom_id res chain seq x y z
N MET A 1 18.85 12.77 25.00
CA MET A 1 18.52 12.07 23.76
C MET A 1 17.33 12.83 23.15
N LYS A 2 17.38 13.21 21.87
CA LYS A 2 16.27 13.91 21.23
C LYS A 2 15.18 12.90 20.84
N LYS A 3 13.92 13.30 21.06
CA LYS A 3 12.75 12.48 20.72
C LYS A 3 12.27 12.78 19.31
N VAL A 4 12.02 11.74 18.54
CA VAL A 4 11.51 11.81 17.16
C VAL A 4 10.19 11.07 17.04
N ALA A 5 9.17 11.74 16.51
CA ALA A 5 7.91 11.12 16.15
C ALA A 5 7.74 11.12 14.62
N ILE A 6 7.48 9.97 14.03
CA ILE A 6 7.25 9.83 12.58
C ILE A 6 5.78 9.53 12.33
N HIS A 7 5.17 10.25 11.39
CA HIS A 7 3.81 10.00 10.93
C HIS A 7 3.79 9.74 9.42
N SER A 8 3.35 8.56 9.02
CA SER A 8 3.26 8.17 7.61
C SER A 8 1.83 8.30 7.09
N LEU A 9 1.69 9.00 5.97
CA LEU A 9 0.45 9.12 5.22
C LEU A 9 0.56 8.35 3.90
N GLY A 10 -0.53 7.69 3.48
CA GLY A 10 -0.65 7.14 2.12
C GLY A 10 -0.50 5.64 2.03
N CYS A 11 0.48 5.14 1.27
CA CYS A 11 0.56 3.75 0.84
C CYS A 11 1.62 2.94 1.61
N LYS A 12 1.63 1.62 1.37
CA LYS A 12 2.62 0.67 1.94
C LYS A 12 4.07 1.06 1.64
N VAL A 13 4.33 1.72 0.51
CA VAL A 13 5.66 2.26 0.19
C VAL A 13 6.06 3.35 1.19
N ASN A 14 5.13 4.26 1.52
CA ASN A 14 5.40 5.28 2.53
C ASN A 14 5.60 4.67 3.93
N SER A 15 4.88 3.59 4.28
CA SER A 15 5.08 2.89 5.55
C SER A 15 6.48 2.29 5.63
N TYR A 16 6.92 1.57 4.60
CA TYR A 16 8.28 1.04 4.51
C TYR A 16 9.35 2.15 4.63
N GLU A 17 9.15 3.27 3.93
CA GLU A 17 10.09 4.40 3.98
C GLU A 17 10.13 5.02 5.39
N ALA A 18 9.01 5.09 6.10
CA ALA A 18 8.95 5.58 7.48
C ALA A 18 9.68 4.63 8.45
N GLU A 19 9.43 3.32 8.38
CA GLU A 19 10.13 2.32 9.19
C GLU A 19 11.66 2.37 8.96
N SER A 20 12.09 2.55 7.72
CA SER A 20 13.52 2.69 7.41
C SER A 20 14.11 3.96 8.03
N MET A 21 13.41 5.10 7.98
CA MET A 21 13.86 6.33 8.64
C MET A 21 13.92 6.17 10.17
N GLU A 22 12.96 5.46 10.77
CA GLU A 22 12.99 5.16 12.21
C GLU A 22 14.24 4.37 12.62
N ILE A 23 14.60 3.36 11.84
CA ILE A 23 15.79 2.53 12.10
C ILE A 23 17.04 3.37 12.01
N MET A 24 17.21 4.15 10.93
CA MET A 24 18.36 5.03 10.77
C MET A 24 18.51 6.02 11.94
N LEU A 25 17.41 6.57 12.42
CA LEU A 25 17.44 7.51 13.54
C LEU A 25 17.72 6.83 14.88
N ARG A 26 17.22 5.62 15.12
CA ARG A 26 17.59 4.82 16.31
C ARG A 26 19.10 4.52 16.34
N ASP A 27 19.66 4.12 15.19
CA ASP A 27 21.08 3.81 15.06
C ASP A 27 21.95 5.04 15.36
N GLU A 28 21.45 6.25 15.08
CA GLU A 28 22.11 7.53 15.43
C GLU A 28 21.77 8.02 16.86
N GLY A 29 21.09 7.22 17.66
CA GLY A 29 20.82 7.50 19.06
C GLY A 29 19.62 8.42 19.34
N TYR A 30 18.70 8.58 18.40
CA TYR A 30 17.42 9.25 18.66
C TYR A 30 16.43 8.29 19.36
N GLU A 31 15.57 8.84 20.22
CA GLU A 31 14.46 8.11 20.84
C GLU A 31 13.21 8.22 19.93
N ILE A 32 12.76 7.09 19.40
CA ILE A 32 11.52 7.06 18.60
C ILE A 32 10.32 6.99 19.54
N VAL A 33 9.41 7.94 19.42
CA VAL A 33 8.18 8.05 20.24
C VAL A 33 6.94 8.08 19.34
N PRO A 34 5.76 7.68 19.86
CA PRO A 34 4.51 7.76 19.11
C PRO A 34 4.17 9.19 18.68
N PHE A 35 3.58 9.33 17.49
CA PHE A 35 2.99 10.60 17.04
C PHE A 35 1.64 10.81 17.73
N SER A 36 1.68 11.34 18.94
CA SER A 36 0.52 11.55 19.83
C SER A 36 0.57 12.93 20.49
N GLU A 37 -0.59 13.48 20.83
CA GLU A 37 -0.68 14.73 21.59
C GLU A 37 -0.20 14.56 23.05
N ASP A 38 -0.20 13.33 23.54
CA ASP A 38 0.23 13.02 24.91
C ASP A 38 1.75 12.93 25.06
N VAL A 39 2.48 12.83 23.93
CA VAL A 39 3.94 12.67 23.91
C VAL A 39 4.58 13.76 23.06
N GLN A 40 5.24 14.73 23.69
CA GLN A 40 6.00 15.74 22.97
C GLN A 40 7.29 15.16 22.38
N ALA A 41 7.54 15.44 21.08
CA ALA A 41 8.79 15.15 20.41
C ALA A 41 9.57 16.45 20.12
N ASP A 42 10.89 16.31 20.00
CA ASP A 42 11.78 17.41 19.58
C ASP A 42 11.80 17.55 18.05
N ILE A 43 11.47 16.46 17.36
CA ILE A 43 11.47 16.39 15.90
C ILE A 43 10.21 15.63 15.46
N TYR A 44 9.46 16.19 14.51
CA TYR A 44 8.35 15.52 13.84
C TYR A 44 8.66 15.32 12.38
N ILE A 45 8.57 14.08 11.91
CA ILE A 45 8.74 13.73 10.49
C ILE A 45 7.40 13.31 9.92
N ILE A 46 6.91 14.04 8.92
CA ILE A 46 5.67 13.71 8.22
C ILE A 46 5.99 13.16 6.83
N ASN A 47 5.88 11.85 6.66
CA ASN A 47 6.01 11.22 5.34
C ASN A 47 4.71 11.36 4.58
N THR A 48 4.67 12.31 3.65
CA THR A 48 3.48 12.87 3.02
C THR A 48 2.98 12.07 1.82
N CYS A 49 1.70 12.18 1.52
CA CYS A 49 1.05 11.60 0.35
C CYS A 49 0.45 12.68 -0.55
N SER A 50 0.40 12.43 -1.87
CA SER A 50 -0.09 13.38 -2.88
C SER A 50 -0.97 12.69 -3.96
N VAL A 51 -1.53 11.51 -3.69
CA VAL A 51 -2.34 10.77 -4.68
C VAL A 51 -3.67 11.47 -4.98
N THR A 52 -4.25 12.16 -3.99
CA THR A 52 -5.50 12.94 -4.12
C THR A 52 -5.37 14.33 -3.50
N ASN A 53 -6.26 15.26 -3.86
CA ASN A 53 -6.32 16.58 -3.21
C ASN A 53 -6.61 16.49 -1.71
N ILE A 54 -7.36 15.45 -1.29
CA ILE A 54 -7.60 15.18 0.14
C ILE A 54 -6.29 14.77 0.83
N ALA A 55 -5.45 13.98 0.16
CA ALA A 55 -4.15 13.57 0.68
C ALA A 55 -3.22 14.78 0.86
N ASP A 56 -3.17 15.72 -0.09
CA ASP A 56 -2.41 16.97 0.03
C ASP A 56 -2.87 17.80 1.24
N ARG A 57 -4.21 17.94 1.37
CA ARG A 57 -4.79 18.68 2.51
C ARG A 57 -4.44 18.01 3.84
N LYS A 58 -4.56 16.70 3.94
CA LYS A 58 -4.16 15.95 5.14
C LYS A 58 -2.66 16.09 5.43
N SER A 59 -1.81 16.05 4.40
CA SER A 59 -0.36 16.25 4.54
C SER A 59 -0.06 17.61 5.19
N ARG A 60 -0.63 18.71 4.67
CA ARG A 60 -0.49 20.04 5.27
C ARG A 60 -1.04 20.09 6.71
N GLN A 61 -2.23 19.52 6.94
CA GLN A 61 -2.81 19.48 8.29
C GLN A 61 -1.91 18.78 9.30
N MET A 62 -1.22 17.70 8.93
CA MET A 62 -0.31 16.98 9.83
C MET A 62 0.97 17.78 10.08
N LEU A 63 1.53 18.46 9.07
CA LEU A 63 2.67 19.38 9.26
C LEU A 63 2.33 20.51 10.26
N HIS A 64 1.20 21.18 10.07
CA HIS A 64 0.74 22.23 10.98
C HIS A 64 0.36 21.68 12.37
N LYS A 65 -0.22 20.46 12.45
CA LYS A 65 -0.49 19.79 13.72
C LYS A 65 0.81 19.52 14.49
N ALA A 66 1.85 19.04 13.84
CA ALA A 66 3.15 18.80 14.44
C ALA A 66 3.72 20.10 15.09
N LYS A 67 3.73 21.21 14.35
CA LYS A 67 4.20 22.50 14.86
C LYS A 67 3.34 23.05 16.00
N LYS A 68 2.02 22.76 15.98
CA LYS A 68 1.11 23.12 17.08
C LYS A 68 1.35 22.29 18.35
N MET A 69 1.69 21.00 18.22
CA MET A 69 1.98 20.10 19.35
C MET A 69 3.23 20.55 20.12
N ASN A 70 4.26 20.99 19.39
CA ASN A 70 5.46 21.57 19.96
C ASN A 70 6.00 22.69 19.03
N PRO A 71 5.79 23.97 19.34
CA PRO A 71 6.25 25.11 18.53
C PRO A 71 7.77 25.16 18.33
N GLU A 72 8.54 24.62 19.28
CA GLU A 72 10.01 24.59 19.24
C GLU A 72 10.54 23.36 18.47
N ALA A 73 9.69 22.40 18.14
CA ALA A 73 10.12 21.19 17.43
C ALA A 73 10.55 21.48 15.99
N VAL A 74 11.52 20.71 15.52
CA VAL A 74 11.90 20.64 14.11
C VAL A 74 10.85 19.82 13.35
N VAL A 75 10.26 20.40 12.31
CA VAL A 75 9.27 19.73 11.46
C VAL A 75 9.89 19.38 10.10
N VAL A 76 9.97 18.09 9.83
CA VAL A 76 10.48 17.55 8.56
C VAL A 76 9.30 17.14 7.68
N ALA A 77 9.17 17.76 6.52
CA ALA A 77 8.25 17.36 5.48
C ALA A 77 8.97 16.42 4.48
N ALA A 78 8.49 15.19 4.33
CA ALA A 78 9.05 14.21 3.40
C ALA A 78 8.02 13.68 2.42
N GLY A 79 8.42 13.17 1.26
CA GLY A 79 7.61 12.33 0.39
C GLY A 79 6.88 13.05 -0.75
N CYS A 80 5.73 12.47 -1.16
CA CYS A 80 5.09 12.82 -2.44
C CYS A 80 4.51 14.24 -2.51
N TYR A 81 3.94 14.77 -1.43
CA TYR A 81 3.40 16.13 -1.41
C TYR A 81 4.53 17.17 -1.58
N VAL A 82 5.64 16.93 -0.91
CA VAL A 82 6.84 17.77 -1.03
C VAL A 82 7.36 17.82 -2.45
N GLN A 83 7.41 16.68 -3.12
CA GLN A 83 7.86 16.59 -4.51
C GLN A 83 6.86 17.19 -5.50
N ALA A 84 5.55 17.19 -5.18
CA ALA A 84 4.50 17.75 -6.02
C ALA A 84 4.41 19.28 -5.97
N ASP A 85 4.70 19.88 -4.81
CA ASP A 85 4.60 21.33 -4.56
C ASP A 85 5.78 21.84 -3.72
N PRO A 86 7.02 21.73 -4.24
CA PRO A 86 8.21 22.11 -3.47
C PRO A 86 8.22 23.59 -3.09
N ASP A 87 7.72 24.47 -3.95
CA ASP A 87 7.69 25.92 -3.70
C ASP A 87 6.67 26.28 -2.62
N GLY A 88 5.52 25.59 -2.61
CA GLY A 88 4.52 25.76 -1.56
C GLY A 88 5.04 25.33 -0.19
N VAL A 89 5.72 24.19 -0.15
CA VAL A 89 6.32 23.67 1.11
C VAL A 89 7.49 24.55 1.58
N LYS A 90 8.32 25.08 0.68
CA LYS A 90 9.40 26.02 1.04
C LYS A 90 8.88 27.30 1.71
N LYS A 91 7.69 27.76 1.34
CA LYS A 91 7.06 28.94 1.90
C LYS A 91 6.29 28.68 3.18
N ASP A 92 6.05 27.42 3.53
CA ASP A 92 5.32 27.05 4.75
C ASP A 92 6.26 27.22 5.96
N GLU A 93 5.92 28.18 6.83
CA GLU A 93 6.72 28.52 8.02
C GLU A 93 6.70 27.39 9.08
N CYS A 94 5.75 26.45 8.98
CA CYS A 94 5.70 25.28 9.86
C CYS A 94 6.71 24.20 9.50
N VAL A 95 7.43 24.30 8.37
CA VAL A 95 8.36 23.30 7.88
C VAL A 95 9.80 23.82 7.98
N ASP A 96 10.65 23.07 8.67
CA ASP A 96 12.05 23.41 8.87
C ASP A 96 12.98 22.65 7.89
N ILE A 97 12.66 21.37 7.60
CA ILE A 97 13.46 20.51 6.72
C ILE A 97 12.56 19.89 5.64
N ILE A 98 13.05 19.83 4.41
CA ILE A 98 12.34 19.34 3.23
C ILE A 98 13.10 18.17 2.62
N LEU A 99 12.46 16.98 2.56
CA LEU A 99 13.01 15.78 1.93
C LEU A 99 12.13 15.32 0.78
N GLY A 100 12.61 15.40 -0.44
CA GLY A 100 11.93 14.86 -1.61
C GLY A 100 11.87 13.33 -1.63
N ASN A 101 11.17 12.78 -2.61
CA ASN A 101 11.29 11.37 -2.92
C ASN A 101 12.71 11.07 -3.41
N ASN A 102 13.22 9.87 -3.11
CA ASN A 102 14.59 9.44 -3.38
C ASN A 102 15.67 10.20 -2.59
N MET A 103 15.28 10.88 -1.47
CA MET A 103 16.20 11.62 -0.57
C MET A 103 15.96 11.32 0.91
N LYS A 104 15.17 10.28 1.23
CA LYS A 104 14.85 9.94 2.63
C LYS A 104 16.06 9.30 3.35
N ILE A 105 16.97 8.69 2.59
CA ILE A 105 18.24 8.19 3.11
C ILE A 105 19.08 9.29 3.74
N SER A 106 18.92 10.54 3.33
CA SER A 106 19.65 11.71 3.86
C SER A 106 19.01 12.31 5.11
N ILE A 107 18.07 11.62 5.78
CA ILE A 107 17.38 12.18 6.96
C ILE A 107 18.33 12.57 8.08
N VAL A 108 19.34 11.74 8.35
CA VAL A 108 20.34 11.99 9.41
C VAL A 108 21.22 13.20 9.05
N GLU A 109 21.72 13.26 7.81
CA GLU A 109 22.50 14.37 7.29
C GLU A 109 21.70 15.67 7.37
N ALA A 110 20.43 15.66 6.93
CA ALA A 110 19.56 16.83 6.95
C ALA A 110 19.31 17.37 8.37
N LEU A 111 19.17 16.50 9.35
CA LEU A 111 19.07 16.89 10.76
C LEU A 111 20.38 17.47 11.29
N ASN A 112 21.52 16.87 10.94
CA ASN A 112 22.84 17.35 11.34
C ASN A 112 23.13 18.74 10.77
N ASP A 113 22.81 18.98 9.50
CA ASP A 113 22.98 20.29 8.86
C ASP A 113 22.10 21.35 9.55
N TYR A 114 20.84 21.01 9.82
CA TYR A 114 19.93 21.93 10.51
C TYR A 114 20.43 22.29 11.91
N PHE A 115 20.84 21.31 12.72
CA PHE A 115 21.40 21.56 14.04
C PHE A 115 22.80 22.19 14.01
N GLY A 116 23.52 22.07 12.90
CA GLY A 116 24.78 22.75 12.62
C GLY A 116 24.60 24.26 12.32
N GLY A 117 23.36 24.76 12.26
CA GLY A 117 23.04 26.16 12.03
C GLY A 117 22.69 26.53 10.59
N ALA A 118 22.41 25.54 9.74
CA ALA A 118 21.84 25.82 8.43
C ALA A 118 20.40 26.31 8.59
N ASP A 119 20.07 27.41 7.92
CA ASP A 119 18.68 27.82 7.75
C ASP A 119 17.94 26.74 6.94
N LYS A 120 16.61 26.73 7.00
CA LYS A 120 15.68 25.80 6.30
C LYS A 120 16.32 24.91 5.22
N THR A 121 16.65 23.66 5.57
CA THR A 121 17.36 22.73 4.68
C THR A 121 16.43 22.07 3.69
N SER A 122 16.86 21.88 2.44
CA SER A 122 16.04 21.32 1.38
C SER A 122 16.83 20.32 0.55
N TYR A 123 16.46 19.05 0.67
CA TYR A 123 17.03 17.92 -0.07
C TYR A 123 16.00 17.47 -1.12
N LEU A 124 16.11 18.02 -2.31
CA LEU A 124 15.25 17.74 -3.45
C LEU A 124 16.10 17.36 -4.66
N VAL A 125 15.67 16.34 -5.39
CA VAL A 125 16.27 15.95 -6.67
C VAL A 125 15.27 16.12 -7.80
N ASP A 126 15.74 16.33 -9.01
CA ASP A 126 14.89 16.15 -10.18
C ASP A 126 14.58 14.66 -10.34
N ILE A 127 13.47 14.27 -9.78
CA ILE A 127 13.04 12.86 -9.78
C ILE A 127 12.77 12.31 -11.18
N ASN A 128 12.68 13.19 -12.19
CA ASN A 128 12.47 12.83 -13.59
C ASN A 128 13.78 12.69 -14.38
N ASP A 129 14.92 12.98 -13.74
CA ASP A 129 16.22 12.69 -14.33
C ASP A 129 16.33 11.18 -14.57
N LYS A 130 16.72 10.79 -15.77
CA LYS A 130 16.87 9.38 -16.20
C LYS A 130 17.99 8.63 -15.49
N TYR A 131 18.88 9.32 -14.81
CA TYR A 131 20.00 8.75 -14.05
C TYR A 131 19.69 8.52 -12.57
N GLN A 132 18.45 8.74 -12.14
CA GLN A 132 18.07 8.44 -10.75
C GLN A 132 18.13 6.95 -10.46
N GLU A 133 18.95 6.56 -9.50
CA GLU A 133 19.04 5.18 -8.99
C GLU A 133 17.95 4.91 -7.95
N TYR A 134 17.73 3.62 -7.63
CA TYR A 134 16.86 3.22 -6.55
C TYR A 134 17.45 3.65 -5.19
N GLU A 135 16.64 4.30 -4.36
CA GLU A 135 17.02 4.71 -2.99
C GLU A 135 17.15 3.48 -2.08
N SER A 136 18.38 3.17 -1.64
CA SER A 136 18.71 1.97 -0.88
C SER A 136 18.32 2.07 0.60
N LEU A 137 17.04 2.25 0.88
CA LEU A 137 16.45 2.11 2.21
C LEU A 137 16.36 0.63 2.60
N LYS A 138 16.51 0.34 3.91
CA LYS A 138 16.46 -1.03 4.46
C LYS A 138 15.72 -1.05 5.79
N ILE A 139 15.06 -2.18 6.07
CA ILE A 139 14.52 -2.50 7.38
C ILE A 139 15.19 -3.79 7.90
N ASN A 140 15.46 -3.87 9.19
CA ASN A 140 16.06 -5.04 9.84
C ASN A 140 15.13 -5.68 10.89
N GLN A 141 14.01 -5.03 11.16
CA GLN A 141 12.95 -5.48 12.06
C GLN A 141 11.65 -4.79 11.66
N THR A 142 10.52 -5.34 12.04
CA THR A 142 9.22 -4.68 11.96
C THR A 142 8.93 -3.97 13.28
N GLY A 143 8.40 -2.75 13.23
CA GLY A 143 7.97 -2.01 14.42
C GLY A 143 6.68 -2.58 14.99
N GLU A 144 5.55 -2.00 14.60
CA GLU A 144 4.22 -2.37 15.10
C GLU A 144 3.52 -3.46 14.27
N HIS A 145 4.14 -3.94 13.17
CA HIS A 145 3.49 -4.84 12.22
C HIS A 145 4.00 -6.26 12.32
N THR A 146 3.09 -7.22 12.31
CA THR A 146 3.38 -8.66 12.21
C THR A 146 3.87 -9.06 10.83
N ARG A 147 3.48 -8.27 9.80
CA ARG A 147 3.89 -8.45 8.40
C ARG A 147 4.91 -7.39 8.01
N ALA A 148 6.00 -7.80 7.36
CA ALA A 148 6.98 -6.86 6.83
C ALA A 148 6.60 -6.40 5.41
N TYR A 149 6.52 -5.09 5.21
CA TYR A 149 6.47 -4.54 3.86
C TYR A 149 7.87 -4.49 3.28
N ILE A 150 8.05 -4.99 2.06
CA ILE A 150 9.35 -4.99 1.36
C ILE A 150 9.21 -4.15 0.10
N LYS A 151 9.81 -2.97 0.09
CA LYS A 151 9.81 -2.10 -1.10
C LYS A 151 10.81 -2.65 -2.11
N ILE A 152 10.30 -3.24 -3.20
CA ILE A 152 11.10 -3.84 -4.26
C ILE A 152 11.28 -2.92 -5.47
N GLN A 153 10.42 -1.88 -5.61
CA GLN A 153 10.37 -1.05 -6.80
C GLN A 153 9.83 0.35 -6.46
N ASP A 154 10.28 1.39 -7.17
CA ASP A 154 9.76 2.75 -7.09
C ASP A 154 9.59 3.36 -8.50
N GLY A 155 8.78 4.44 -8.59
CA GLY A 155 8.47 5.11 -9.84
C GLY A 155 7.55 4.31 -10.77
N CYS A 156 7.07 4.95 -11.86
CA CYS A 156 6.13 4.32 -12.79
C CYS A 156 6.20 4.97 -14.18
N ASN A 157 6.19 4.14 -15.23
CA ASN A 157 6.22 4.56 -16.63
C ASN A 157 4.85 4.45 -17.33
N GLN A 158 3.75 4.18 -16.59
CA GLN A 158 2.43 3.98 -17.22
C GLN A 158 1.77 5.29 -17.68
N PHE A 159 2.03 6.41 -17.02
CA PHE A 159 1.47 7.73 -17.36
C PHE A 159 -0.06 7.70 -17.52
N CYS A 160 -0.76 6.99 -16.62
CA CYS A 160 -2.22 7.05 -16.59
C CYS A 160 -2.67 8.50 -16.50
N SER A 161 -3.69 8.88 -17.26
CA SER A 161 -4.06 10.29 -17.48
C SER A 161 -4.48 11.04 -16.19
N TYR A 162 -4.89 10.34 -15.16
CA TYR A 162 -5.27 10.87 -13.84
C TYR A 162 -4.13 10.86 -12.79
N CYS A 163 -3.00 10.22 -13.10
CA CYS A 163 -2.01 9.86 -12.09
C CYS A 163 -0.86 10.85 -12.02
N ILE A 164 -0.57 11.32 -10.80
CA ILE A 164 0.56 12.23 -10.54
C ILE A 164 1.88 11.47 -10.30
N ILE A 165 1.83 10.18 -10.04
CA ILE A 165 2.97 9.38 -9.57
C ILE A 165 4.20 9.47 -10.50
N PRO A 166 4.10 9.37 -11.84
CA PRO A 166 5.28 9.50 -12.70
C PRO A 166 6.03 10.84 -12.56
N TYR A 167 5.36 11.86 -12.05
CA TYR A 167 5.90 13.21 -11.87
C TYR A 167 6.48 13.45 -10.48
N VAL A 168 6.04 12.68 -9.47
CA VAL A 168 6.50 12.86 -8.09
C VAL A 168 7.39 11.72 -7.60
N ARG A 169 7.34 10.55 -8.24
CA ARG A 169 8.22 9.41 -7.94
C ARG A 169 9.13 9.02 -9.10
N GLY A 170 8.99 9.68 -10.26
CA GLY A 170 9.83 9.47 -11.42
C GLY A 170 9.61 8.15 -12.14
N ARG A 171 10.64 7.71 -12.85
CA ARG A 171 10.63 6.50 -13.69
C ARG A 171 10.79 5.24 -12.86
N VAL A 172 10.51 4.11 -13.49
CA VAL A 172 10.74 2.78 -12.89
C VAL A 172 12.18 2.66 -12.41
N ARG A 173 12.33 2.26 -11.17
CA ARG A 173 13.59 1.91 -10.53
C ARG A 173 13.36 0.66 -9.70
N SER A 174 14.00 -0.43 -10.08
CA SER A 174 13.94 -1.69 -9.36
C SER A 174 15.09 -1.79 -8.36
N ARG A 175 14.79 -2.34 -7.19
CA ARG A 175 15.80 -2.68 -6.20
C ARG A 175 16.56 -3.93 -6.62
N LYS A 176 17.86 -4.01 -6.35
CA LYS A 176 18.67 -5.18 -6.65
C LYS A 176 18.15 -6.42 -5.93
N PRO A 177 18.02 -7.57 -6.61
CA PRO A 177 17.45 -8.77 -6.01
C PRO A 177 18.23 -9.28 -4.80
N GLU A 178 19.56 -9.14 -4.80
CA GLU A 178 20.42 -9.54 -3.69
C GLU A 178 20.11 -8.74 -2.41
N ASP A 179 19.86 -7.43 -2.54
CA ASP A 179 19.50 -6.56 -1.43
C ASP A 179 18.14 -6.94 -0.84
N ILE A 180 17.16 -7.30 -1.69
CA ILE A 180 15.84 -7.74 -1.26
C ILE A 180 15.94 -9.07 -0.53
N VAL A 181 16.62 -10.05 -1.11
CA VAL A 181 16.79 -11.39 -0.53
C VAL A 181 17.52 -11.31 0.82
N ASN A 182 18.56 -10.49 0.93
CA ASN A 182 19.29 -10.30 2.18
C ASN A 182 18.43 -9.64 3.26
N GLU A 183 17.61 -8.65 2.92
CA GLU A 183 16.67 -8.03 3.86
C GLU A 183 15.62 -9.02 4.33
N VAL A 184 15.03 -9.80 3.43
CA VAL A 184 14.04 -10.83 3.79
C VAL A 184 14.64 -11.91 4.69
N LYS A 185 15.90 -12.33 4.45
CA LYS A 185 16.63 -13.27 5.34
C LYS A 185 16.83 -12.67 6.72
N THR A 186 17.20 -11.40 6.82
CA THR A 186 17.35 -10.70 8.10
C THR A 186 16.04 -10.67 8.87
N LEU A 187 14.94 -10.32 8.20
CA LEU A 187 13.60 -10.30 8.79
C LEU A 187 13.12 -11.69 9.19
N ALA A 188 13.38 -12.71 8.41
CA ALA A 188 13.07 -14.10 8.78
C ALA A 188 13.79 -14.53 10.05
N ALA A 189 15.06 -14.12 10.23
CA ALA A 189 15.85 -14.40 11.43
C ALA A 189 15.31 -13.68 12.69
N THR A 190 14.58 -12.57 12.54
CA THR A 190 13.88 -11.90 13.66
C THR A 190 12.48 -12.47 13.93
N GLY A 191 12.06 -13.52 13.20
CA GLY A 191 10.79 -14.21 13.39
C GLY A 191 9.62 -13.71 12.54
N VAL A 192 9.84 -12.81 11.58
CA VAL A 192 8.81 -12.38 10.62
C VAL A 192 8.36 -13.57 9.77
N LYS A 193 7.04 -13.82 9.71
CA LYS A 193 6.46 -14.95 8.98
C LYS A 193 5.83 -14.59 7.65
N GLU A 194 5.34 -13.36 7.49
CA GLU A 194 4.74 -12.88 6.23
C GLU A 194 5.48 -11.65 5.72
N VAL A 195 5.86 -11.68 4.44
CA VAL A 195 6.38 -10.52 3.70
C VAL A 195 5.38 -10.08 2.63
N VAL A 196 5.24 -8.76 2.48
CA VAL A 196 4.39 -8.15 1.47
C VAL A 196 5.27 -7.41 0.47
N LEU A 197 5.46 -7.96 -0.72
CA LEU A 197 6.22 -7.30 -1.77
C LEU A 197 5.46 -6.08 -2.25
N THR A 198 6.03 -4.90 -2.04
CA THR A 198 5.37 -3.62 -2.33
C THR A 198 6.22 -2.75 -3.24
N GLY A 199 5.55 -1.86 -3.95
CA GLY A 199 6.16 -0.87 -4.84
C GLY A 199 5.08 0.03 -5.43
N ILE A 200 5.50 0.94 -6.27
CA ILE A 200 4.57 1.81 -7.00
C ILE A 200 3.90 1.06 -8.15
N HIS A 201 4.63 0.19 -8.81
CA HIS A 201 4.14 -0.66 -9.90
C HIS A 201 4.97 -1.94 -9.97
N ILE A 202 4.73 -2.88 -9.05
CA ILE A 202 5.57 -4.08 -8.90
C ILE A 202 5.62 -4.95 -10.16
N SER A 203 4.59 -4.90 -11.01
CA SER A 203 4.59 -5.57 -12.31
C SER A 203 5.68 -5.06 -13.27
N SER A 204 6.29 -3.91 -13.01
CA SER A 204 7.45 -3.40 -13.75
C SER A 204 8.78 -3.73 -13.09
N TYR A 205 8.81 -4.52 -12.02
CA TYR A 205 10.06 -4.94 -11.39
C TYR A 205 10.94 -5.71 -12.39
N GLY A 206 12.20 -5.33 -12.44
CA GLY A 206 13.19 -5.96 -13.31
C GLY A 206 13.26 -5.38 -14.73
N THR A 207 12.30 -4.53 -15.17
CA THR A 207 12.33 -3.97 -16.54
C THR A 207 13.51 -3.02 -16.81
N ASP A 208 14.15 -2.55 -15.76
CA ASP A 208 15.35 -1.70 -15.75
C ASP A 208 16.60 -2.45 -15.25
N LEU A 209 16.48 -3.75 -14.98
CA LEU A 209 17.56 -4.65 -14.60
C LEU A 209 17.79 -5.71 -15.69
N GLU A 210 18.95 -6.36 -15.65
CA GLU A 210 19.27 -7.46 -16.54
C GLU A 210 18.90 -8.81 -15.93
N ASN A 211 18.30 -9.69 -16.74
CA ASN A 211 18.08 -11.11 -16.42
C ASN A 211 17.25 -11.41 -15.15
N ILE A 212 16.37 -10.51 -14.75
CA ILE A 212 15.45 -10.77 -13.64
C ILE A 212 14.09 -10.09 -13.87
N SER A 213 13.04 -10.78 -13.48
CA SER A 213 11.67 -10.26 -13.44
C SER A 213 11.05 -10.49 -12.06
N LEU A 214 9.80 -10.06 -11.89
CA LEU A 214 9.08 -10.24 -10.64
C LEU A 214 8.98 -11.71 -10.21
N ILE A 215 8.78 -12.63 -11.16
CA ILE A 215 8.59 -14.05 -10.83
C ILE A 215 9.89 -14.70 -10.33
N GLU A 216 11.04 -14.41 -10.93
CA GLU A 216 12.34 -14.90 -10.44
C GLU A 216 12.65 -14.37 -9.04
N LEU A 217 12.29 -13.10 -8.75
CA LEU A 217 12.43 -12.56 -7.40
C LEU A 217 11.53 -13.29 -6.40
N ILE A 218 10.27 -13.55 -6.74
CA ILE A 218 9.33 -14.29 -5.88
C ILE A 218 9.86 -15.69 -5.58
N GLU A 219 10.36 -16.40 -6.59
CA GLU A 219 10.97 -17.71 -6.44
C GLU A 219 12.18 -17.69 -5.50
N ALA A 220 13.06 -16.70 -5.66
CA ALA A 220 14.21 -16.54 -4.77
C ALA A 220 13.81 -16.28 -3.31
N ILE A 221 12.74 -15.51 -3.08
CA ILE A 221 12.20 -15.25 -1.72
C ILE A 221 11.51 -16.51 -1.18
N HIS A 222 10.87 -17.30 -2.04
CA HIS A 222 10.21 -18.55 -1.63
C HIS A 222 11.18 -19.54 -0.96
N GLU A 223 12.45 -19.59 -1.39
CA GLU A 223 13.46 -20.47 -0.81
C GLU A 223 13.94 -20.05 0.60
N ILE A 224 13.59 -18.85 1.07
CA ILE A 224 14.06 -18.35 2.36
C ILE A 224 13.34 -19.08 3.50
N GLU A 225 14.09 -19.79 4.34
CA GLU A 225 13.59 -20.41 5.56
C GLU A 225 13.07 -19.35 6.56
N GLY A 226 12.06 -19.70 7.36
CA GLY A 226 11.42 -18.80 8.32
C GLY A 226 10.22 -18.04 7.74
N ILE A 227 10.29 -17.57 6.50
CA ILE A 227 9.13 -16.98 5.82
C ILE A 227 8.12 -18.09 5.48
N LYS A 228 6.87 -17.85 5.88
CA LYS A 228 5.73 -18.78 5.67
C LYS A 228 4.75 -18.26 4.62
N ARG A 229 4.69 -16.93 4.41
CA ARG A 229 3.74 -16.28 3.50
C ARG A 229 4.41 -15.18 2.70
N ILE A 230 4.15 -15.15 1.40
CA ILE A 230 4.55 -14.10 0.47
C ILE A 230 3.27 -13.52 -0.12
N ARG A 231 3.00 -12.25 0.16
CA ARG A 231 1.86 -11.52 -0.38
C ARG A 231 2.34 -10.52 -1.42
N LEU A 232 1.60 -10.39 -2.50
CA LEU A 232 1.91 -9.45 -3.57
C LEU A 232 1.12 -8.14 -3.34
N GLY A 233 1.77 -7.02 -3.58
CA GLY A 233 1.12 -5.71 -3.71
C GLY A 233 0.28 -5.63 -4.99
N SER A 234 -0.11 -4.41 -5.36
CA SER A 234 -0.95 -4.19 -6.54
C SER A 234 -0.25 -4.60 -7.83
N LEU A 235 -0.93 -5.45 -8.60
CA LEU A 235 -0.49 -5.95 -9.90
C LEU A 235 -1.23 -5.25 -11.05
N GLU A 236 -0.53 -5.06 -12.14
CA GLU A 236 -1.13 -4.69 -13.42
C GLU A 236 -1.61 -5.98 -14.12
N PRO A 237 -2.83 -6.01 -14.67
CA PRO A 237 -3.46 -7.26 -15.15
C PRO A 237 -2.64 -8.04 -16.17
N ARG A 238 -1.91 -7.36 -17.05
CA ARG A 238 -1.14 -8.00 -18.14
C ARG A 238 0.02 -8.86 -17.67
N ILE A 239 0.46 -8.74 -16.40
CA ILE A 239 1.47 -9.66 -15.85
C ILE A 239 0.91 -11.07 -15.66
N ILE A 240 -0.43 -11.20 -15.56
CA ILE A 240 -1.09 -12.48 -15.35
C ILE A 240 -1.16 -13.25 -16.67
N THR A 241 -0.01 -13.70 -17.11
CA THR A 241 0.12 -14.67 -18.21
C THR A 241 -0.15 -16.09 -17.68
N GLU A 242 -0.39 -17.05 -18.58
CA GLU A 242 -0.53 -18.47 -18.21
C GLU A 242 0.72 -18.98 -17.49
N GLU A 243 1.91 -18.62 -17.99
CA GLU A 243 3.19 -18.98 -17.38
C GLU A 243 3.32 -18.41 -15.97
N PHE A 244 3.10 -17.10 -15.80
CA PHE A 244 3.17 -16.45 -14.50
C PHE A 244 2.21 -17.09 -13.50
N ALA A 245 0.95 -17.29 -13.90
CA ALA A 245 -0.08 -17.89 -13.03
C ALA A 245 0.31 -19.31 -12.59
N LYS A 246 0.81 -20.15 -13.50
CA LYS A 246 1.28 -21.52 -13.19
C LYS A 246 2.50 -21.51 -12.27
N ARG A 247 3.48 -20.63 -12.51
CA ARG A 247 4.69 -20.55 -11.68
C ARG A 247 4.35 -20.14 -10.25
N ILE A 248 3.55 -19.06 -10.04
CA ILE A 248 3.17 -18.63 -8.69
C ILE A 248 2.30 -19.65 -7.97
N ALA A 249 1.46 -20.41 -8.67
CA ALA A 249 0.64 -21.47 -8.09
C ALA A 249 1.46 -22.66 -7.56
N GLY A 250 2.64 -22.89 -8.12
CA GLY A 250 3.60 -23.89 -7.63
C GLY A 250 4.32 -23.48 -6.34
N LEU A 251 4.16 -22.25 -5.86
CA LEU A 251 4.87 -21.72 -4.70
C LEU A 251 3.96 -21.70 -3.46
N GLU A 252 4.12 -22.66 -2.56
CA GLU A 252 3.24 -22.86 -1.39
C GLU A 252 3.12 -21.64 -0.46
N LYS A 253 4.16 -20.79 -0.40
CA LYS A 253 4.18 -19.59 0.44
C LYS A 253 3.38 -18.44 -0.15
N ILE A 254 3.00 -18.50 -1.43
CA ILE A 254 2.18 -17.44 -2.05
C ILE A 254 0.80 -17.39 -1.41
N CYS A 255 0.41 -16.19 -1.04
CA CYS A 255 -0.95 -15.91 -0.60
C CYS A 255 -1.87 -15.79 -1.82
N PRO A 256 -2.94 -16.62 -1.94
CA PRO A 256 -3.89 -16.53 -3.05
C PRO A 256 -4.81 -15.31 -2.88
N HIS A 257 -4.20 -14.13 -2.79
CA HIS A 257 -4.83 -12.82 -2.71
C HIS A 257 -4.16 -11.91 -3.73
N PHE A 258 -4.90 -11.48 -4.74
CA PHE A 258 -4.37 -10.73 -5.87
C PHE A 258 -5.14 -9.42 -6.04
N HIS A 259 -4.47 -8.31 -5.77
CA HIS A 259 -5.01 -7.00 -6.07
C HIS A 259 -4.65 -6.62 -7.51
N LEU A 260 -5.63 -6.71 -8.41
CA LEU A 260 -5.49 -6.36 -9.83
C LEU A 260 -6.12 -5.00 -10.10
N SER A 261 -5.32 -4.00 -10.47
CA SER A 261 -5.79 -2.62 -10.66
C SER A 261 -6.63 -2.47 -11.94
N LEU A 262 -7.97 -2.50 -11.83
CA LEU A 262 -8.91 -2.36 -12.95
C LEU A 262 -9.12 -0.90 -13.36
N GLN A 263 -9.50 -0.06 -12.41
CA GLN A 263 -9.85 1.35 -12.52
C GLN A 263 -11.23 1.64 -13.17
N SER A 264 -11.64 0.95 -14.23
CA SER A 264 -12.97 1.02 -14.85
C SER A 264 -13.29 -0.27 -15.58
N GLY A 265 -14.55 -0.68 -15.61
CA GLY A 265 -15.06 -1.81 -16.39
C GLY A 265 -15.61 -1.39 -17.76
N CYS A 266 -15.27 -0.22 -18.27
CA CYS A 266 -15.66 0.28 -19.59
C CYS A 266 -14.40 0.61 -20.41
N ASP A 267 -14.27 0.00 -21.59
CA ASP A 267 -13.10 0.15 -22.45
C ASP A 267 -12.87 1.58 -22.94
N LYS A 268 -13.93 2.33 -23.20
CA LYS A 268 -13.87 3.74 -23.56
C LYS A 268 -13.20 4.55 -22.43
N THR A 269 -13.59 4.30 -21.18
CA THR A 269 -13.02 4.97 -20.01
C THR A 269 -11.59 4.51 -19.75
N LEU A 270 -11.28 3.22 -19.85
CA LEU A 270 -9.91 2.69 -19.74
C LEU A 270 -8.97 3.35 -20.75
N LYS A 271 -9.40 3.48 -22.00
CA LYS A 271 -8.64 4.17 -23.05
C LYS A 271 -8.40 5.65 -22.70
N ALA A 272 -9.41 6.36 -22.21
CA ALA A 272 -9.29 7.76 -21.78
C ALA A 272 -8.38 7.90 -20.55
N MET A 273 -8.36 6.91 -19.67
CA MET A 273 -7.42 6.77 -18.53
C MET A 273 -5.98 6.43 -18.96
N ASN A 274 -5.72 6.17 -20.26
CA ASN A 274 -4.44 5.69 -20.81
C ASN A 274 -4.03 4.33 -20.22
N ARG A 275 -5.00 3.46 -19.91
CA ARG A 275 -4.70 2.07 -19.52
C ARG A 275 -4.26 1.26 -20.74
N LYS A 276 -3.39 0.27 -20.51
CA LYS A 276 -2.74 -0.52 -21.58
C LYS A 276 -3.38 -1.91 -21.76
N TYR A 277 -4.55 -2.09 -21.18
CA TYR A 277 -5.39 -3.29 -21.28
C TYR A 277 -6.85 -2.88 -21.47
N ASN A 278 -7.66 -3.80 -21.94
CA ASN A 278 -9.11 -3.70 -22.04
C ASN A 278 -9.81 -4.63 -21.01
N THR A 279 -11.12 -4.59 -20.96
CA THR A 279 -11.92 -5.40 -20.02
C THR A 279 -11.80 -6.90 -20.28
N GLU A 280 -11.68 -7.33 -21.54
CA GLU A 280 -11.50 -8.74 -21.89
C GLU A 280 -10.16 -9.30 -21.38
N GLU A 281 -9.05 -8.61 -21.68
CA GLU A 281 -7.71 -8.97 -21.18
C GLU A 281 -7.66 -9.01 -19.65
N TYR A 282 -8.35 -8.08 -18.98
CA TYR A 282 -8.48 -8.09 -17.53
C TYR A 282 -9.22 -9.34 -17.03
N TYR A 283 -10.37 -9.65 -17.64
CA TYR A 283 -11.18 -10.79 -17.26
C TYR A 283 -10.45 -12.12 -17.46
N GLU A 284 -9.74 -12.28 -18.59
CA GLU A 284 -8.87 -13.43 -18.85
C GLU A 284 -7.80 -13.61 -17.75
N GLY A 285 -7.19 -12.52 -17.26
CA GLY A 285 -6.27 -12.56 -16.13
C GLY A 285 -6.93 -13.12 -14.85
N CYS A 286 -8.16 -12.71 -14.56
CA CYS A 286 -8.93 -13.24 -13.43
C CYS A 286 -9.25 -14.73 -13.60
N VAL A 287 -9.62 -15.15 -14.81
CA VAL A 287 -9.91 -16.57 -15.14
C VAL A 287 -8.66 -17.43 -14.93
N LYS A 288 -7.50 -17.02 -15.47
CA LYS A 288 -6.22 -17.74 -15.31
C LYS A 288 -5.87 -17.97 -13.83
N LEU A 289 -6.06 -16.95 -12.98
CA LEU A 289 -5.84 -17.11 -11.54
C LEU A 289 -6.81 -18.11 -10.90
N ARG A 290 -8.09 -18.09 -11.30
CA ARG A 290 -9.10 -19.03 -10.80
C ARG A 290 -8.94 -20.46 -11.30
N GLU A 291 -8.25 -20.66 -12.40
CA GLU A 291 -7.92 -22.00 -12.93
C GLU A 291 -6.81 -22.68 -12.13
N VAL A 292 -5.88 -21.90 -11.54
CA VAL A 292 -4.69 -22.43 -10.86
C VAL A 292 -4.75 -22.34 -9.34
N PHE A 293 -5.61 -21.49 -8.78
CA PHE A 293 -5.83 -21.35 -7.34
C PHE A 293 -7.25 -21.70 -6.95
N ASP A 294 -7.42 -22.41 -5.83
CA ASP A 294 -8.74 -22.67 -5.26
C ASP A 294 -9.29 -21.38 -4.64
N ASN A 295 -10.29 -20.82 -5.30
CA ASN A 295 -11.03 -19.63 -4.86
C ASN A 295 -10.13 -18.46 -4.41
N PRO A 296 -9.27 -17.93 -5.29
CA PRO A 296 -8.38 -16.82 -4.93
C PRO A 296 -9.17 -15.55 -4.61
N ALA A 297 -8.72 -14.79 -3.64
CA ALA A 297 -9.25 -13.48 -3.33
C ALA A 297 -8.76 -12.46 -4.38
N ILE A 298 -9.61 -12.10 -5.33
CA ILE A 298 -9.31 -11.06 -6.32
C ILE A 298 -9.93 -9.75 -5.84
N THR A 299 -9.08 -8.73 -5.68
CA THR A 299 -9.49 -7.39 -5.26
C THR A 299 -9.07 -6.34 -6.28
N THR A 300 -9.71 -5.17 -6.26
CA THR A 300 -9.43 -4.14 -7.26
C THR A 300 -9.72 -2.73 -6.76
N ASP A 301 -9.18 -1.75 -7.49
CA ASP A 301 -9.55 -0.33 -7.40
C ASP A 301 -10.48 0.03 -8.56
N VAL A 302 -11.51 0.86 -8.28
CA VAL A 302 -12.43 1.43 -9.28
C VAL A 302 -12.58 2.92 -9.06
N ILE A 303 -12.45 3.70 -10.14
CA ILE A 303 -12.65 5.16 -10.13
C ILE A 303 -13.98 5.46 -10.81
N VAL A 304 -14.89 6.13 -10.10
CA VAL A 304 -16.17 6.61 -10.66
C VAL A 304 -16.10 8.10 -10.94
N GLY A 305 -16.80 8.52 -12.01
CA GLY A 305 -16.90 9.91 -12.43
C GLY A 305 -15.60 10.44 -13.01
N PHE A 306 -14.88 9.59 -13.74
CA PHE A 306 -13.77 10.03 -14.58
C PHE A 306 -14.26 11.02 -15.64
N PRO A 307 -13.49 12.04 -16.07
CA PRO A 307 -13.92 12.98 -17.09
C PRO A 307 -14.41 12.29 -18.37
N GLY A 308 -15.63 12.63 -18.82
CA GLY A 308 -16.27 12.04 -19.99
C GLY A 308 -16.98 10.71 -19.74
N GLU A 309 -17.02 10.19 -18.50
CA GLU A 309 -17.79 8.99 -18.14
C GLU A 309 -19.29 9.31 -18.18
N THR A 310 -20.01 8.68 -19.12
CA THR A 310 -21.48 8.79 -19.24
C THR A 310 -22.20 7.83 -18.29
N GLU A 311 -23.52 7.87 -18.27
CA GLU A 311 -24.32 6.90 -17.51
C GLU A 311 -24.19 5.49 -18.09
N GLU A 312 -24.15 5.39 -19.42
CA GLU A 312 -23.97 4.12 -20.13
C GLU A 312 -22.60 3.50 -19.79
N ASP A 313 -21.52 4.31 -19.79
CA ASP A 313 -20.17 3.87 -19.42
C ASP A 313 -20.11 3.36 -17.97
N PHE A 314 -20.84 4.02 -17.06
CA PHE A 314 -20.95 3.59 -15.67
C PHE A 314 -21.74 2.27 -15.54
N LEU A 315 -22.85 2.12 -16.26
CA LEU A 315 -23.63 0.87 -16.27
C LEU A 315 -22.84 -0.30 -16.86
N GLU A 316 -22.02 -0.05 -17.90
CA GLU A 316 -21.09 -1.04 -18.44
C GLU A 316 -20.07 -1.46 -17.37
N THR A 317 -19.46 -0.49 -16.67
CA THR A 317 -18.54 -0.75 -15.55
C THR A 317 -19.22 -1.61 -14.48
N ARG A 318 -20.42 -1.26 -14.04
CA ARG A 318 -21.15 -2.03 -13.04
C ARG A 318 -21.39 -3.49 -13.49
N LYS A 319 -21.87 -3.71 -14.73
CA LYS A 319 -22.07 -5.06 -15.28
C LYS A 319 -20.79 -5.87 -15.34
N PHE A 320 -19.67 -5.23 -15.66
CA PHE A 320 -18.37 -5.88 -15.66
C PHE A 320 -17.95 -6.30 -14.25
N LEU A 321 -18.13 -5.45 -13.24
CA LEU A 321 -17.84 -5.77 -11.84
C LEU A 321 -18.72 -6.93 -11.32
N GLU A 322 -20.00 -6.97 -11.72
CA GLU A 322 -20.92 -8.09 -11.44
C GLU A 322 -20.41 -9.39 -12.10
N LYS A 323 -19.95 -9.33 -13.36
CA LYS A 323 -19.37 -10.48 -14.11
C LYS A 323 -18.09 -11.02 -13.46
N VAL A 324 -17.16 -10.15 -13.07
CA VAL A 324 -15.88 -10.58 -12.46
C VAL A 324 -16.08 -11.17 -11.08
N HIS A 325 -16.99 -10.64 -10.29
CA HIS A 325 -17.30 -11.08 -8.91
C HIS A 325 -16.09 -11.00 -8.01
N PHE A 326 -15.73 -9.79 -7.59
CA PHE A 326 -14.57 -9.52 -6.74
C PHE A 326 -14.80 -9.90 -5.28
N TYR A 327 -13.72 -10.22 -4.56
CA TYR A 327 -13.74 -10.33 -3.10
C TYR A 327 -13.90 -8.94 -2.46
N GLU A 328 -13.10 -7.97 -2.85
CA GLU A 328 -13.20 -6.59 -2.36
C GLU A 328 -12.92 -5.60 -3.49
N MET A 329 -13.57 -4.44 -3.43
CA MET A 329 -13.37 -3.34 -4.38
C MET A 329 -13.19 -2.02 -3.63
N HIS A 330 -12.11 -1.33 -3.88
CA HIS A 330 -11.91 0.02 -3.37
C HIS A 330 -12.47 1.04 -4.36
N ILE A 331 -13.58 1.67 -3.98
CA ILE A 331 -14.31 2.60 -4.85
C ILE A 331 -13.86 4.03 -4.56
N PHE A 332 -13.27 4.67 -5.56
CA PHE A 332 -12.79 6.04 -5.50
C PHE A 332 -13.61 6.97 -6.38
N LYS A 333 -13.96 8.15 -5.87
CA LYS A 333 -14.43 9.24 -6.73
C LYS A 333 -13.22 9.85 -7.43
N TYR A 334 -13.31 10.09 -8.73
CA TYR A 334 -12.25 10.79 -9.44
C TYR A 334 -11.88 12.10 -8.72
N SER A 335 -10.62 12.22 -8.38
CA SER A 335 -10.05 13.43 -7.74
C SER A 335 -9.19 14.17 -8.75
N ARG A 336 -9.60 15.36 -9.11
CA ARG A 336 -8.88 16.22 -10.04
C ARG A 336 -7.50 16.57 -9.49
N ARG A 337 -6.44 16.23 -10.23
CA ARG A 337 -5.04 16.46 -9.81
C ARG A 337 -4.36 17.44 -10.74
N LYS A 338 -3.99 18.63 -10.22
CA LYS A 338 -3.26 19.65 -10.97
C LYS A 338 -2.00 19.05 -11.62
N GLY A 339 -1.81 19.35 -12.90
CA GLY A 339 -0.66 18.86 -13.67
C GLY A 339 -0.87 17.54 -14.40
N THR A 340 -1.94 16.80 -14.13
CA THR A 340 -2.29 15.57 -14.86
C THR A 340 -3.05 15.89 -16.16
N VAL A 341 -3.08 14.93 -17.08
CA VAL A 341 -3.84 15.06 -18.34
C VAL A 341 -5.34 15.18 -18.05
N ALA A 342 -5.87 14.34 -17.16
CA ALA A 342 -7.29 14.34 -16.79
C ALA A 342 -7.74 15.64 -16.11
N ASP A 343 -6.85 16.37 -15.45
CA ASP A 343 -7.13 17.70 -14.90
C ASP A 343 -7.58 18.71 -15.97
N LYS A 344 -7.04 18.57 -17.19
CA LYS A 344 -7.30 19.47 -18.33
C LYS A 344 -8.49 19.05 -19.19
N MET A 345 -9.06 17.86 -18.96
CA MET A 345 -10.24 17.39 -19.69
C MET A 345 -11.45 18.23 -19.35
N LYS A 346 -12.25 18.58 -20.37
CA LYS A 346 -13.39 19.52 -20.25
C LYS A 346 -14.62 18.89 -19.58
N GLU A 347 -14.90 17.62 -19.85
CA GLU A 347 -16.14 16.91 -19.45
C GLU A 347 -16.03 16.37 -18.02
N GLN A 348 -15.82 17.26 -17.05
CA GLN A 348 -15.75 16.91 -15.64
C GLN A 348 -17.11 16.49 -15.11
N VAL A 349 -17.20 15.33 -14.46
CA VAL A 349 -18.44 14.82 -13.87
C VAL A 349 -18.72 15.55 -12.55
N ALA A 350 -20.00 15.90 -12.31
CA ALA A 350 -20.43 16.56 -11.09
C ALA A 350 -20.21 15.68 -9.85
N ASP A 351 -19.89 16.29 -8.70
CA ASP A 351 -19.61 15.54 -7.46
C ASP A 351 -20.84 14.80 -6.89
N THR A 352 -22.04 15.28 -7.17
CA THR A 352 -23.30 14.59 -6.86
C THR A 352 -23.38 13.25 -7.61
N VAL A 353 -23.15 13.25 -8.92
CA VAL A 353 -23.14 12.04 -9.77
C VAL A 353 -22.05 11.07 -9.33
N LYS A 354 -20.84 11.55 -9.03
CA LYS A 354 -19.76 10.71 -8.46
C LYS A 354 -20.20 10.05 -7.16
N SER A 355 -20.93 10.79 -6.30
CA SER A 355 -21.42 10.27 -5.01
C SER A 355 -22.47 9.19 -5.20
N GLU A 356 -23.41 9.38 -6.11
CA GLU A 356 -24.44 8.40 -6.46
C GLU A 356 -23.84 7.13 -7.03
N ARG A 357 -22.93 7.25 -8.01
CA ARG A 357 -22.21 6.11 -8.60
C ARG A 357 -21.38 5.36 -7.57
N SER A 358 -20.68 6.09 -6.70
CA SER A 358 -19.89 5.50 -5.61
C SER A 358 -20.78 4.69 -4.66
N ALA A 359 -21.95 5.21 -4.28
CA ALA A 359 -22.89 4.51 -3.40
C ALA A 359 -23.41 3.19 -4.01
N VAL A 360 -23.70 3.19 -5.31
CA VAL A 360 -24.14 1.98 -6.05
C VAL A 360 -23.04 0.91 -6.02
N LEU A 361 -21.78 1.28 -6.33
CA LEU A 361 -20.70 0.31 -6.37
C LEU A 361 -20.26 -0.16 -4.97
N LEU A 362 -20.35 0.68 -3.93
CA LEU A 362 -20.11 0.27 -2.54
C LEU A 362 -21.15 -0.75 -2.06
N ALA A 363 -22.42 -0.62 -2.50
CA ALA A 363 -23.44 -1.62 -2.20
C ALA A 363 -23.15 -2.96 -2.90
N LEU A 364 -22.69 -2.93 -4.15
CA LEU A 364 -22.27 -4.13 -4.90
C LEU A 364 -21.05 -4.79 -4.23
N GLU A 365 -20.05 -4.00 -3.87
CA GLU A 365 -18.84 -4.46 -3.16
C GLU A 365 -19.23 -5.19 -1.87
N LYS A 366 -20.06 -4.56 -1.02
CA LYS A 366 -20.50 -5.17 0.24
C LYS A 366 -21.21 -6.51 0.02
N ALA A 367 -22.03 -6.63 -1.02
CA ALA A 367 -22.74 -7.87 -1.33
C ALA A 367 -21.77 -8.98 -1.76
N GLN A 368 -20.87 -8.72 -2.73
CA GLN A 368 -19.91 -9.70 -3.23
C GLN A 368 -18.90 -10.12 -2.15
N SER A 369 -18.41 -9.17 -1.37
CA SER A 369 -17.49 -9.40 -0.27
C SER A 369 -18.10 -10.28 0.83
N LEU A 370 -19.36 -10.05 1.16
CA LEU A 370 -20.14 -10.89 2.08
C LEU A 370 -20.32 -12.32 1.56
N GLU A 371 -20.65 -12.47 0.27
CA GLU A 371 -20.81 -13.78 -0.37
C GLU A 371 -19.49 -14.56 -0.34
N TYR A 372 -18.38 -13.91 -0.67
CA TYR A 372 -17.06 -14.54 -0.61
C TYR A 372 -16.72 -15.05 0.80
N ARG A 373 -16.93 -14.23 1.84
CA ARG A 373 -16.66 -14.66 3.23
C ARG A 373 -17.57 -15.79 3.68
N LYS A 374 -18.85 -15.81 3.27
CA LYS A 374 -19.78 -16.90 3.59
C LYS A 374 -19.31 -18.26 3.10
N MET A 375 -18.56 -18.33 1.99
CA MET A 375 -18.02 -19.58 1.46
C MET A 375 -17.03 -20.28 2.41
N TYR A 376 -16.52 -19.55 3.40
CA TYR A 376 -15.54 -20.07 4.37
C TYR A 376 -16.16 -20.52 5.69
N ILE A 377 -17.44 -20.23 5.95
CA ILE A 377 -18.12 -20.69 7.16
C ILE A 377 -18.17 -22.22 7.18
N GLY A 378 -17.82 -22.81 8.32
CA GLY A 378 -17.71 -24.27 8.51
C GLY A 378 -16.42 -24.88 7.93
N LYS A 379 -15.49 -24.07 7.40
CA LYS A 379 -14.19 -24.55 6.91
C LYS A 379 -13.07 -24.32 7.93
N ARG A 380 -12.01 -25.13 7.83
CA ARG A 380 -10.74 -24.87 8.52
C ARG A 380 -10.01 -23.72 7.85
N LEU A 381 -9.49 -22.81 8.65
CA LEU A 381 -8.75 -21.63 8.23
C LEU A 381 -7.38 -21.63 8.90
N GLU A 382 -6.34 -21.30 8.12
CA GLU A 382 -5.01 -20.97 8.63
C GLU A 382 -4.90 -19.45 8.79
N VAL A 383 -4.70 -18.98 10.02
CA VAL A 383 -4.71 -17.56 10.40
C VAL A 383 -3.38 -17.15 11.01
N LEU A 384 -2.73 -16.12 10.47
CA LEU A 384 -1.64 -15.42 11.14
C LEU A 384 -2.26 -14.39 12.09
N ILE A 385 -2.03 -14.59 13.40
CA ILE A 385 -2.56 -13.68 14.43
C ILE A 385 -1.69 -12.42 14.50
N GLU A 386 -2.33 -11.25 14.53
CA GLU A 386 -1.64 -9.97 14.47
C GLU A 386 -1.78 -9.13 15.73
N GLU A 387 -2.96 -9.08 16.31
CA GLU A 387 -3.23 -8.18 17.43
C GLU A 387 -4.33 -8.68 18.36
N LEU A 388 -4.33 -8.17 19.60
CA LEU A 388 -5.45 -8.27 20.52
C LEU A 388 -6.39 -7.07 20.29
N THR A 389 -7.66 -7.34 20.03
CA THR A 389 -8.67 -6.32 19.71
C THR A 389 -9.92 -6.54 20.56
N GLU A 390 -10.56 -5.47 21.00
CA GLU A 390 -11.88 -5.53 21.66
C GLU A 390 -13.00 -5.40 20.61
N ILE A 391 -13.95 -6.33 20.62
CA ILE A 391 -15.15 -6.33 19.77
C ILE A 391 -16.36 -6.52 20.70
N ASP A 392 -17.28 -5.55 20.72
CA ASP A 392 -18.50 -5.59 21.53
C ASP A 392 -18.25 -5.92 23.03
N GLY A 393 -17.19 -5.34 23.60
CA GLY A 393 -16.83 -5.51 25.02
C GLY A 393 -16.16 -6.86 25.37
N ARG A 394 -15.77 -7.66 24.38
CA ARG A 394 -15.03 -8.91 24.55
C ARG A 394 -13.70 -8.86 23.80
N SER A 395 -12.65 -9.41 24.39
CA SER A 395 -11.31 -9.48 23.80
C SER A 395 -11.18 -10.64 22.82
N TYR A 396 -10.61 -10.35 21.64
CA TYR A 396 -10.31 -11.31 20.59
C TYR A 396 -8.90 -11.11 20.08
N TYR A 397 -8.22 -12.20 19.78
CA TYR A 397 -7.07 -12.14 18.90
C TYR A 397 -7.54 -12.12 17.46
N THR A 398 -7.10 -11.13 16.70
CA THR A 398 -7.47 -10.98 15.29
C THR A 398 -6.26 -11.17 14.39
N GLY A 399 -6.51 -11.65 13.19
CA GLY A 399 -5.49 -11.87 12.18
C GLY A 399 -6.09 -12.14 10.82
N TYR A 400 -5.26 -12.59 9.89
CA TYR A 400 -5.68 -12.79 8.50
C TYR A 400 -5.30 -14.16 7.96
N THR A 401 -6.18 -14.68 7.11
CA THR A 401 -5.89 -15.87 6.29
C THR A 401 -4.95 -15.52 5.13
N LYS A 402 -4.43 -16.54 4.41
CA LYS A 402 -3.71 -16.32 3.16
C LYS A 402 -4.54 -15.54 2.12
N ASN A 403 -5.86 -15.75 2.06
CA ASN A 403 -6.81 -15.02 1.21
C ASN A 403 -7.16 -13.62 1.73
N TYR A 404 -6.52 -13.17 2.80
CA TYR A 404 -6.74 -11.86 3.40
C TYR A 404 -8.12 -11.67 4.07
N ILE A 405 -8.75 -12.75 4.49
CA ILE A 405 -9.99 -12.69 5.27
C ILE A 405 -9.63 -12.43 6.74
N ARG A 406 -10.26 -11.40 7.32
CA ARG A 406 -10.10 -11.10 8.74
C ARG A 406 -10.83 -12.13 9.59
N VAL A 407 -10.12 -12.67 10.59
CA VAL A 407 -10.63 -13.67 11.53
C VAL A 407 -10.43 -13.18 12.95
N ALA A 408 -11.41 -13.45 13.83
CA ALA A 408 -11.35 -13.19 15.24
C ALA A 408 -11.50 -14.51 16.01
N ILE A 409 -10.64 -14.77 16.98
CA ILE A 409 -10.69 -15.93 17.87
C ILE A 409 -10.73 -15.39 19.30
N ALA A 410 -11.61 -15.94 20.16
CA ALA A 410 -11.76 -15.43 21.51
C ALA A 410 -10.45 -15.54 22.30
N ALA A 411 -10.08 -14.48 23.04
CA ALA A 411 -8.79 -14.43 23.70
C ALA A 411 -8.61 -15.51 24.78
N ASP A 412 -9.71 -15.96 25.41
CA ASP A 412 -9.75 -17.01 26.41
C ASP A 412 -9.52 -18.43 25.85
N GLU A 413 -9.47 -18.60 24.53
CA GLU A 413 -9.09 -19.87 23.89
C GLU A 413 -7.56 -20.07 23.85
N PHE A 414 -6.76 -19.04 24.12
CA PHE A 414 -5.29 -19.10 24.12
C PHE A 414 -4.75 -19.03 25.54
N LYS A 415 -3.73 -19.87 25.84
CA LYS A 415 -3.03 -19.86 27.13
C LYS A 415 -1.92 -18.80 27.17
N ASP A 416 -1.26 -18.62 26.04
CA ASP A 416 -0.14 -17.71 25.86
C ASP A 416 -0.47 -16.68 24.75
N ASN A 417 0.36 -15.65 24.59
CA ASN A 417 0.18 -14.66 23.54
C ASN A 417 0.44 -15.27 22.15
N PRO A 418 -0.60 -15.41 21.29
CA PRO A 418 -0.48 -16.02 19.97
C PRO A 418 -0.01 -15.05 18.86
N VAL A 419 0.26 -13.80 19.18
CA VAL A 419 0.63 -12.79 18.18
C VAL A 419 1.89 -13.20 17.42
N ASN A 420 1.88 -13.01 16.12
CA ASN A 420 2.90 -13.43 15.15
C ASN A 420 3.02 -14.96 14.98
N ASP A 421 2.02 -15.72 15.41
CA ASP A 421 1.95 -17.18 15.15
C ASP A 421 0.80 -17.53 14.21
N ILE A 422 0.95 -18.66 13.52
CA ILE A 422 -0.03 -19.18 12.58
C ILE A 422 -0.81 -20.32 13.25
N TYR A 423 -2.13 -20.19 13.30
CA TYR A 423 -3.02 -21.14 13.90
C TYR A 423 -4.06 -21.66 12.92
N GLU A 424 -4.38 -22.94 13.04
CA GLU A 424 -5.56 -23.52 12.41
C GLU A 424 -6.79 -23.33 13.31
N CYS A 425 -7.88 -22.87 12.73
CA CYS A 425 -9.14 -22.66 13.43
C CYS A 425 -10.33 -23.04 12.57
N MET A 426 -11.48 -23.24 13.20
CA MET A 426 -12.75 -23.55 12.51
C MET A 426 -13.62 -22.29 12.40
N ALA A 427 -13.95 -21.88 11.20
CA ALA A 427 -14.83 -20.75 10.94
C ALA A 427 -16.26 -21.05 11.42
N ASP A 428 -16.79 -20.22 12.32
CA ASP A 428 -18.11 -20.42 12.92
C ASP A 428 -19.19 -19.55 12.25
N LYS A 429 -19.04 -18.24 12.30
CA LYS A 429 -20.02 -17.28 11.78
C LYS A 429 -19.40 -15.93 11.43
N LEU A 430 -20.14 -15.10 10.74
CA LEU A 430 -19.77 -13.72 10.48
C LEU A 430 -20.18 -12.81 11.64
N ILE A 431 -19.30 -11.86 11.98
CA ILE A 431 -19.50 -10.76 12.95
C ILE A 431 -19.12 -9.42 12.32
N CYS A 432 -19.27 -8.30 13.03
CA CYS A 432 -18.93 -6.95 12.57
C CYS A 432 -19.55 -6.65 11.20
N ASP A 433 -20.89 -6.74 11.08
CA ASP A 433 -21.63 -6.53 9.82
C ASP A 433 -21.15 -7.41 8.64
N GLY A 434 -20.61 -8.57 8.93
CA GLY A 434 -20.13 -9.52 7.91
C GLY A 434 -18.69 -9.29 7.45
N VAL A 435 -17.94 -8.39 8.10
CA VAL A 435 -16.55 -8.08 7.73
C VAL A 435 -15.55 -9.08 8.32
N THR A 436 -15.86 -9.67 9.47
CA THR A 436 -14.94 -10.56 10.20
C THR A 436 -15.57 -11.94 10.40
N ILE A 437 -14.80 -12.99 10.25
CA ILE A 437 -15.19 -14.35 10.61
C ILE A 437 -14.83 -14.59 12.07
N LEU A 438 -15.82 -14.93 12.91
CA LEU A 438 -15.56 -15.52 14.21
C LEU A 438 -15.16 -16.98 14.00
N ALA A 439 -14.05 -17.38 14.57
CA ALA A 439 -13.57 -18.76 14.51
C ALA A 439 -13.28 -19.31 15.91
N ARG A 440 -13.16 -20.62 16.02
CA ARG A 440 -12.78 -21.33 17.24
C ARG A 440 -11.44 -21.99 17.01
N TYR A 441 -10.54 -21.82 17.96
CA TYR A 441 -9.31 -22.59 18.03
C TYR A 441 -9.63 -24.00 18.53
N ASN A 442 -9.13 -25.03 17.85
CA ASN A 442 -9.36 -26.44 18.21
C ASN A 442 -8.28 -27.01 19.12
#